data_c7b21fbec401b5656eb952ab6ba75df6
#
_entry.id   c7b21fbec401b5656eb952ab6ba75df6
#
_cell.length_a   1.000
_cell.length_b   1.000
_cell.length_c   1.000
_cell.angle_alpha   90.00
_cell.angle_beta   90.00
_cell.angle_gamma   90.00
#
_symmetry.space_group_name_H-M   'P 1'
#
loop_
_entity.id
_entity.type
_entity.pdbx_description
1 polymer ?
#
loop_
_entity_poly.entity_id
_entity_poly.type
_entity_poly.pdbx_seq_one_letter_code
_entity_poly.pdbx_strand_id
1 'polypeptide(L)'
;MLWSMNNPDYYGEEFFRIGFGRAVREGLLTDYKVLVLTISEDDIPDSILEDVKDKQQKEIKMDDASKLIGCINGLSKRIKGDKGVTKEADPVLMRRAVAFCSTINPSERGSGISSKGFAAVMPTMVRKYKESLSEEVREEVVDIEVQHIDGAMNAATREEKIAWLKEETGNPNECRILSNVRCLSEGVDVPALDAVLFVAARNSEVDVVQ
;
A
#
# COMPACT_ATOMS: atom_id res chain seq x y z
N MET A 1 -15.42 23.84 20.89
CA MET A 1 -14.18 23.91 21.68
C MET A 1 -13.61 22.51 21.65
N LEU A 2 -12.45 22.32 21.04
CA LEU A 2 -11.78 21.03 21.04
C LEU A 2 -10.96 20.91 22.35
N TRP A 3 -11.28 19.91 23.14
CA TRP A 3 -10.55 19.61 24.37
C TRP A 3 -9.33 18.76 24.01
N SER A 4 -8.16 19.24 24.34
CA SER A 4 -6.90 18.50 24.15
C SER A 4 -6.53 17.75 25.43
N MET A 5 -6.08 16.50 25.29
CA MET A 5 -5.65 15.67 26.43
C MET A 5 -4.41 16.21 27.15
N ASN A 6 -3.77 17.24 26.63
CA ASN A 6 -2.62 17.93 27.25
C ASN A 6 -3.05 19.03 28.25
N ASN A 7 -4.33 19.18 28.56
CA ASN A 7 -4.77 20.15 29.58
C ASN A 7 -4.75 19.49 30.97
N PRO A 8 -3.77 19.87 31.84
CA PRO A 8 -3.62 19.25 33.17
C PRO A 8 -4.80 19.49 34.11
N ASP A 9 -5.58 20.57 33.90
CA ASP A 9 -6.74 20.89 34.73
C ASP A 9 -7.87 19.84 34.58
N TYR A 10 -7.92 19.14 33.44
CA TYR A 10 -8.95 18.13 33.15
C TYR A 10 -8.44 16.70 33.21
N TYR A 11 -7.18 16.48 32.84
CA TYR A 11 -6.59 15.14 32.69
C TYR A 11 -5.49 14.83 33.70
N GLY A 12 -5.11 15.81 34.53
CA GLY A 12 -3.99 15.69 35.46
C GLY A 12 -2.63 15.92 34.78
N GLU A 13 -1.58 15.84 35.58
CA GLU A 13 -0.21 15.96 35.08
C GLU A 13 0.16 14.80 34.17
N GLU A 14 0.99 15.10 33.16
CA GLU A 14 1.50 14.07 32.23
C GLU A 14 2.35 13.06 33.03
N PHE A 15 1.85 11.84 33.14
CA PHE A 15 2.52 10.77 33.90
C PHE A 15 3.68 10.14 33.13
N PHE A 16 3.51 9.96 31.81
CA PHE A 16 4.52 9.33 30.97
C PHE A 16 4.37 9.75 29.52
N ARG A 17 5.50 9.99 28.85
CA ARG A 17 5.56 10.24 27.42
C ARG A 17 6.64 9.38 26.78
N ILE A 18 6.26 8.65 25.75
CA ILE A 18 7.19 7.95 24.88
C ILE A 18 7.01 8.44 23.44
N GLY A 19 8.06 8.93 22.82
CA GLY A 19 8.06 9.28 21.42
C GLY A 19 8.33 8.05 20.55
N PHE A 20 7.88 8.07 19.29
CA PHE A 20 7.98 6.96 18.35
C PHE A 20 9.42 6.41 18.24
N GLY A 21 10.40 7.29 18.02
CA GLY A 21 11.81 6.86 17.89
C GLY A 21 12.38 6.23 19.17
N ARG A 22 11.86 6.58 20.37
CA ARG A 22 12.25 5.92 21.60
C ARG A 22 11.59 4.54 21.70
N ALA A 23 10.32 4.42 21.33
CA ALA A 23 9.58 3.16 21.32
C ALA A 23 10.23 2.13 20.37
N VAL A 24 10.69 2.56 19.19
CA VAL A 24 11.46 1.71 18.26
C VAL A 24 12.78 1.28 18.88
N ARG A 25 13.58 2.21 19.44
CA ARG A 25 14.88 1.88 20.08
C ARG A 25 14.72 0.93 21.29
N GLU A 26 13.63 1.02 22.01
CA GLU A 26 13.33 0.14 23.17
C GLU A 26 12.68 -1.19 22.72
N GLY A 27 12.47 -1.42 21.41
CA GLY A 27 11.87 -2.64 20.89
C GLY A 27 10.37 -2.79 21.14
N LEU A 28 9.69 -1.71 21.52
CA LEU A 28 8.24 -1.67 21.73
C LEU A 28 7.47 -1.54 20.41
N LEU A 29 8.09 -0.97 19.39
CA LEU A 29 7.57 -0.84 18.04
C LEU A 29 8.60 -1.35 17.05
N THR A 30 8.12 -1.93 15.94
CA THR A 30 8.97 -2.34 14.81
C THR A 30 9.56 -1.13 14.13
N ASP A 31 10.83 -1.21 13.73
CA ASP A 31 11.48 -0.20 12.90
C ASP A 31 10.84 -0.14 11.51
N TYR A 32 10.90 1.02 10.88
CA TYR A 32 10.27 1.24 9.58
C TYR A 32 11.13 2.16 8.70
N LYS A 33 10.94 2.03 7.39
CA LYS A 33 11.50 2.94 6.39
C LYS A 33 10.37 3.63 5.64
N VAL A 34 10.49 4.92 5.42
CA VAL A 34 9.57 5.67 4.56
C VAL A 34 10.20 5.78 3.18
N LEU A 35 9.52 5.23 2.18
CA LEU A 35 9.91 5.32 0.78
C LEU A 35 8.96 6.28 0.06
N VAL A 36 9.52 7.34 -0.53
CA VAL A 36 8.79 8.23 -1.44
C VAL A 36 9.21 7.87 -2.86
N LEU A 37 8.30 7.28 -3.60
CA LEU A 37 8.56 6.81 -4.96
C LEU A 37 8.08 7.85 -5.96
N THR A 38 8.99 8.33 -6.80
CA THR A 38 8.67 9.21 -7.94
C THR A 38 8.79 8.40 -9.22
N ILE A 39 7.71 8.34 -9.98
CA ILE A 39 7.66 7.68 -11.28
C ILE A 39 7.49 8.77 -12.34
N SER A 40 8.40 8.82 -13.31
CA SER A 40 8.28 9.70 -14.47
C SER A 40 7.29 9.12 -15.47
N GLU A 41 6.61 9.97 -16.24
CA GLU A 41 5.73 9.52 -17.34
C GLU A 41 6.50 8.66 -18.35
N ASP A 42 7.77 9.00 -18.61
CA ASP A 42 8.66 8.24 -19.49
C ASP A 42 8.97 6.81 -18.99
N ASP A 43 8.76 6.53 -17.71
CA ASP A 43 8.97 5.20 -17.12
C ASP A 43 7.75 4.29 -17.30
N ILE A 44 6.65 4.81 -17.86
CA ILE A 44 5.40 4.08 -18.09
C ILE A 44 5.30 3.71 -19.57
N PRO A 45 5.36 2.42 -19.92
CA PRO A 45 5.17 2.00 -21.30
C PRO A 45 3.77 2.36 -21.81
N ASP A 46 3.68 2.95 -23.02
CA ASP A 46 2.41 3.34 -23.65
C ASP A 46 1.43 2.17 -23.74
N SER A 47 1.92 0.97 -23.97
CA SER A 47 1.13 -0.27 -24.02
C SER A 47 0.35 -0.58 -22.74
N ILE A 48 0.80 -0.04 -21.60
CA ILE A 48 0.11 -0.23 -20.32
C ILE A 48 -1.15 0.64 -20.26
N LEU A 49 -1.09 1.86 -20.76
CA LEU A 49 -2.18 2.82 -20.69
C LEU A 49 -3.35 2.43 -21.59
N GLU A 50 -3.05 1.88 -22.76
CA GLU A 50 -4.07 1.49 -23.76
C GLU A 50 -4.87 0.25 -23.33
N ASP A 51 -4.23 -0.68 -22.61
CA ASP A 51 -4.78 -2.01 -22.35
C ASP A 51 -5.40 -2.17 -20.96
N VAL A 52 -5.09 -1.28 -20.01
CA VAL A 52 -5.59 -1.41 -18.66
C VAL A 52 -6.81 -0.54 -18.45
N LYS A 53 -7.96 -1.22 -18.31
CA LYS A 53 -9.25 -0.59 -18.03
C LYS A 53 -9.74 -1.03 -16.64
N ASP A 54 -10.41 -0.12 -15.94
CA ASP A 54 -11.10 -0.46 -14.72
C ASP A 54 -12.32 -1.39 -14.99
N LYS A 55 -12.98 -1.89 -13.93
CA LYS A 55 -14.19 -2.73 -14.08
C LYS A 55 -15.34 -2.05 -14.84
N GLN A 56 -15.29 -0.72 -15.01
CA GLN A 56 -16.25 0.06 -15.78
C GLN A 56 -15.76 0.36 -17.22
N GLN A 57 -14.70 -0.31 -17.66
CA GLN A 57 -14.06 -0.14 -18.96
C GLN A 57 -13.50 1.29 -19.18
N LYS A 58 -13.22 2.01 -18.10
CA LYS A 58 -12.57 3.33 -18.18
C LYS A 58 -11.05 3.14 -18.22
N GLU A 59 -10.41 3.88 -19.10
CA GLU A 59 -8.94 3.97 -19.17
C GLU A 59 -8.39 4.50 -17.86
N ILE A 60 -7.27 3.92 -17.40
CA ILE A 60 -6.59 4.38 -16.22
C ILE A 60 -5.89 5.70 -16.55
N LYS A 61 -6.04 6.68 -15.68
CA LYS A 61 -5.33 7.94 -15.79
C LYS A 61 -3.83 7.71 -15.56
N MET A 62 -2.99 8.48 -16.25
CA MET A 62 -1.53 8.43 -16.12
C MET A 62 -1.07 8.51 -14.66
N ASP A 63 -1.62 9.43 -13.87
CA ASP A 63 -1.32 9.58 -12.45
C ASP A 63 -1.62 8.31 -11.63
N ASP A 64 -2.72 7.61 -11.91
CA ASP A 64 -3.05 6.37 -11.25
C ASP A 64 -2.15 5.21 -11.72
N ALA A 65 -1.80 5.15 -13.00
CA ALA A 65 -0.85 4.18 -13.53
C ALA A 65 0.53 4.35 -12.88
N SER A 66 1.01 5.59 -12.75
CA SER A 66 2.27 5.92 -12.06
C SER A 66 2.27 5.41 -10.62
N LYS A 67 1.18 5.63 -9.87
CA LYS A 67 1.03 5.15 -8.49
C LYS A 67 1.07 3.62 -8.41
N LEU A 68 0.39 2.93 -9.33
CA LEU A 68 0.37 1.46 -9.38
C LEU A 68 1.77 0.90 -9.68
N ILE A 69 2.47 1.44 -10.65
CA ILE A 69 3.85 1.05 -10.98
C ILE A 69 4.79 1.35 -9.81
N GLY A 70 4.62 2.51 -9.15
CA GLY A 70 5.34 2.82 -7.92
C GLY A 70 5.14 1.78 -6.83
N CYS A 71 3.89 1.35 -6.60
CA CYS A 71 3.60 0.27 -5.65
C CYS A 71 4.28 -1.04 -6.05
N ILE A 72 4.23 -1.44 -7.33
CA ILE A 72 4.87 -2.66 -7.84
C ILE A 72 6.39 -2.60 -7.58
N ASN A 73 7.04 -1.50 -7.93
CA ASN A 73 8.47 -1.33 -7.74
C ASN A 73 8.86 -1.31 -6.26
N GLY A 74 8.08 -0.61 -5.42
CA GLY A 74 8.32 -0.58 -3.97
C GLY A 74 8.23 -1.97 -3.32
N LEU A 75 7.18 -2.74 -3.64
CA LEU A 75 6.99 -4.10 -3.14
C LEU A 75 8.05 -5.09 -3.66
N SER A 76 8.55 -4.86 -4.87
CA SER A 76 9.65 -5.61 -5.46
C SER A 76 11.04 -5.13 -4.99
N LYS A 77 11.07 -4.14 -4.07
CA LYS A 77 12.31 -3.46 -3.61
C LYS A 77 13.18 -2.93 -4.75
N ARG A 78 12.53 -2.48 -5.83
CA ARG A 78 13.15 -1.89 -7.01
C ARG A 78 13.05 -0.37 -6.90
N ILE A 79 14.09 0.25 -6.35
CA ILE A 79 14.13 1.70 -6.16
C ILE A 79 15.03 2.31 -7.23
N LYS A 80 14.53 3.35 -7.90
CA LYS A 80 15.31 4.12 -8.86
C LYS A 80 16.26 5.04 -8.11
N GLY A 81 17.56 4.74 -8.15
CA GLY A 81 18.61 5.62 -7.65
C GLY A 81 19.13 6.56 -8.73
N ASP A 82 20.09 7.43 -8.40
CA ASP A 82 20.72 8.39 -9.32
C ASP A 82 21.38 7.75 -10.57
N LYS A 83 21.55 6.43 -10.58
CA LYS A 83 22.16 5.64 -11.68
C LYS A 83 21.19 4.66 -12.35
N GLY A 84 19.89 4.83 -12.15
CA GLY A 84 18.86 3.92 -12.65
C GLY A 84 18.20 3.10 -11.55
N VAL A 85 17.41 2.08 -11.92
CA VAL A 85 16.76 1.18 -10.95
C VAL A 85 17.82 0.30 -10.31
N THR A 86 18.00 0.45 -9.00
CA THR A 86 18.88 -0.41 -8.20
C THR A 86 18.04 -1.30 -7.31
N LYS A 87 18.36 -2.59 -7.28
CA LYS A 87 17.80 -3.53 -6.31
C LYS A 87 18.39 -3.21 -4.93
N GLU A 88 17.55 -3.10 -3.90
CA GLU A 88 18.05 -3.01 -2.53
C GLU A 88 18.91 -4.24 -2.18
N ALA A 89 19.82 -4.04 -1.22
CA ALA A 89 20.70 -5.13 -0.76
C ALA A 89 19.96 -6.29 -0.06
N ASP A 90 18.70 -6.07 0.36
CA ASP A 90 17.85 -7.09 0.94
C ASP A 90 17.09 -7.86 -0.16
N PRO A 91 17.43 -9.15 -0.38
CA PRO A 91 16.83 -9.94 -1.45
C PRO A 91 15.40 -10.43 -1.14
N VAL A 92 14.91 -10.25 0.08
CA VAL A 92 13.59 -10.73 0.48
C VAL A 92 12.50 -9.80 -0.04
N LEU A 93 11.68 -10.27 -0.95
CA LEU A 93 10.52 -9.55 -1.50
C LEU A 93 9.45 -9.33 -0.42
N MET A 94 8.70 -8.25 -0.56
CA MET A 94 7.56 -7.99 0.34
C MET A 94 6.41 -8.92 0.00
N ARG A 95 5.83 -9.57 1.00
CA ARG A 95 4.81 -10.61 0.83
C ARG A 95 3.42 -10.19 1.28
N ARG A 96 3.33 -9.24 2.21
CA ARG A 96 2.06 -8.79 2.80
C ARG A 96 2.04 -7.28 2.89
N ALA A 97 0.99 -6.68 2.33
CA ALA A 97 0.82 -5.24 2.38
C ALA A 97 -0.63 -4.83 2.62
N VAL A 98 -0.81 -3.62 3.14
CA VAL A 98 -2.11 -2.95 3.20
C VAL A 98 -2.02 -1.69 2.34
N ALA A 99 -3.04 -1.45 1.51
CA ALA A 99 -3.12 -0.27 0.67
C ALA A 99 -4.28 0.64 1.11
N PHE A 100 -3.96 1.90 1.37
CA PHE A 100 -4.92 2.93 1.73
C PHE A 100 -5.27 3.81 0.54
N CYS A 101 -6.53 3.74 0.11
CA CYS A 101 -7.10 4.52 -0.99
C CYS A 101 -7.97 5.68 -0.47
N SER A 102 -8.38 6.59 -1.35
CA SER A 102 -9.24 7.74 -0.98
C SER A 102 -10.71 7.36 -0.86
N THR A 103 -11.19 6.46 -1.73
CA THR A 103 -12.61 6.07 -1.82
C THR A 103 -12.76 4.56 -1.91
N ILE A 104 -13.92 4.03 -1.52
CA ILE A 104 -14.27 2.60 -1.65
C ILE A 104 -14.57 2.25 -3.11
N ASN A 105 -15.51 3.01 -3.71
CA ASN A 105 -15.98 2.78 -5.06
C ASN A 105 -15.38 3.79 -6.04
N PRO A 106 -15.24 3.44 -7.32
CA PRO A 106 -14.88 4.39 -8.36
C PRO A 106 -15.85 5.58 -8.35
N SER A 107 -15.32 6.80 -8.50
CA SER A 107 -16.10 8.03 -8.52
C SER A 107 -15.72 8.87 -9.72
N GLU A 108 -16.69 9.42 -10.43
CA GLU A 108 -16.45 10.35 -11.54
C GLU A 108 -15.84 11.68 -11.08
N ARG A 109 -16.10 12.06 -9.83
CA ARG A 109 -15.64 13.31 -9.23
C ARG A 109 -14.42 13.14 -8.32
N GLY A 110 -14.06 11.88 -8.04
CA GLY A 110 -12.90 11.55 -7.17
C GLY A 110 -11.59 11.65 -7.93
N SER A 111 -10.57 12.20 -7.28
CA SER A 111 -9.19 12.08 -7.76
C SER A 111 -8.59 10.78 -7.24
N GLY A 112 -8.02 9.99 -8.14
CA GLY A 112 -7.26 8.79 -7.82
C GLY A 112 -8.08 7.50 -7.78
N ILE A 113 -7.34 6.40 -7.72
CA ILE A 113 -7.90 5.05 -7.76
C ILE A 113 -8.64 4.71 -6.46
N SER A 114 -9.84 4.15 -6.58
CA SER A 114 -10.61 3.64 -5.44
C SER A 114 -10.06 2.29 -4.94
N SER A 115 -10.41 1.89 -3.73
CA SER A 115 -9.98 0.61 -3.17
C SER A 115 -10.46 -0.59 -4.00
N LYS A 116 -11.71 -0.58 -4.48
CA LYS A 116 -12.21 -1.62 -5.39
C LYS A 116 -11.56 -1.55 -6.78
N GLY A 117 -11.28 -0.34 -7.26
CA GLY A 117 -10.54 -0.12 -8.50
C GLY A 117 -9.12 -0.66 -8.41
N PHE A 118 -8.41 -0.33 -7.33
CA PHE A 118 -7.07 -0.84 -7.06
C PHE A 118 -7.04 -2.38 -7.06
N ALA A 119 -7.96 -3.04 -6.34
CA ALA A 119 -8.05 -4.49 -6.30
C ALA A 119 -8.37 -5.11 -7.67
N ALA A 120 -9.15 -4.42 -8.50
CA ALA A 120 -9.51 -4.93 -9.82
C ALA A 120 -8.40 -4.80 -10.87
N VAL A 121 -7.60 -3.74 -10.76
CA VAL A 121 -6.66 -3.31 -11.80
C VAL A 121 -5.23 -3.81 -11.53
N MET A 122 -4.82 -3.84 -10.26
CA MET A 122 -3.43 -4.16 -9.89
C MET A 122 -2.92 -5.48 -10.48
N PRO A 123 -3.66 -6.62 -10.46
CA PRO A 123 -3.15 -7.87 -11.03
C PRO A 123 -2.88 -7.78 -12.55
N THR A 124 -3.75 -7.05 -13.27
CA THR A 124 -3.55 -6.81 -14.71
C THR A 124 -2.35 -5.88 -14.95
N MET A 125 -2.21 -4.84 -14.13
CA MET A 125 -1.09 -3.91 -14.21
C MET A 125 0.25 -4.61 -13.98
N VAL A 126 0.36 -5.48 -12.97
CA VAL A 126 1.57 -6.26 -12.71
C VAL A 126 1.95 -7.11 -13.91
N ARG A 127 0.97 -7.84 -14.49
CA ARG A 127 1.22 -8.69 -15.65
C ARG A 127 1.73 -7.88 -16.84
N LYS A 128 1.07 -6.77 -17.17
CA LYS A 128 1.47 -5.89 -18.28
C LYS A 128 2.83 -5.23 -18.04
N TYR A 129 3.08 -4.81 -16.81
CA TYR A 129 4.37 -4.24 -16.44
C TYR A 129 5.48 -5.28 -16.59
N LYS A 130 5.27 -6.53 -16.14
CA LYS A 130 6.21 -7.64 -16.35
C LYS A 130 6.44 -7.92 -17.83
N GLU A 131 5.40 -7.89 -18.67
CA GLU A 131 5.50 -8.10 -20.12
C GLU A 131 6.37 -7.03 -20.82
N SER A 132 6.42 -5.80 -20.29
CA SER A 132 7.24 -4.70 -20.81
C SER A 132 8.71 -4.76 -20.40
N LEU A 133 9.08 -5.64 -19.47
CA LEU A 133 10.43 -5.75 -18.94
C LEU A 133 11.22 -6.89 -19.62
N SER A 134 12.55 -6.80 -19.59
CA SER A 134 13.40 -7.92 -19.99
C SER A 134 13.17 -9.15 -19.08
N GLU A 135 13.49 -10.33 -19.58
CA GLU A 135 13.27 -11.58 -18.85
C GLU A 135 13.98 -11.61 -17.48
N GLU A 136 15.20 -11.14 -17.42
CA GLU A 136 16.00 -11.05 -16.19
C GLU A 136 15.33 -10.15 -15.13
N VAL A 137 14.83 -9.01 -15.57
CA VAL A 137 14.17 -8.01 -14.69
C VAL A 137 12.78 -8.47 -14.27
N ARG A 138 12.08 -9.22 -15.13
CA ARG A 138 10.73 -9.73 -14.88
C ARG A 138 10.69 -10.66 -13.67
N GLU A 139 11.71 -11.48 -13.47
CA GLU A 139 11.80 -12.40 -12.33
C GLU A 139 11.99 -11.68 -10.99
N GLU A 140 12.49 -10.43 -11.02
CA GLU A 140 12.66 -9.62 -9.82
C GLU A 140 11.38 -8.92 -9.36
N VAL A 141 10.33 -8.91 -10.19
CA VAL A 141 9.06 -8.25 -9.89
C VAL A 141 8.11 -9.22 -9.22
N VAL A 142 7.54 -8.82 -8.07
CA VAL A 142 6.56 -9.62 -7.33
C VAL A 142 5.29 -9.85 -8.16
N ASP A 143 4.67 -11.00 -7.98
CA ASP A 143 3.29 -11.25 -8.37
C ASP A 143 2.38 -10.67 -7.29
N ILE A 144 1.34 -9.95 -7.68
CA ILE A 144 0.49 -9.25 -6.72
C ILE A 144 -0.94 -9.76 -6.83
N GLU A 145 -1.46 -10.25 -5.70
CA GLU A 145 -2.87 -10.50 -5.50
C GLU A 145 -3.48 -9.46 -4.58
N VAL A 146 -4.66 -8.96 -4.93
CA VAL A 146 -5.32 -7.91 -4.15
C VAL A 146 -6.75 -8.28 -3.84
N GLN A 147 -7.14 -8.12 -2.57
CA GLN A 147 -8.53 -8.14 -2.16
C GLN A 147 -8.91 -6.78 -1.57
N HIS A 148 -10.17 -6.39 -1.78
CA HIS A 148 -10.76 -5.21 -1.16
C HIS A 148 -11.43 -5.58 0.17
N ILE A 149 -11.30 -4.70 1.17
CA ILE A 149 -12.00 -4.80 2.45
C ILE A 149 -12.59 -3.43 2.84
N ASP A 150 -13.81 -3.42 3.35
CA ASP A 150 -14.47 -2.21 3.85
C ASP A 150 -15.33 -2.47 5.10
N GLY A 151 -15.74 -1.37 5.75
CA GLY A 151 -16.51 -1.43 6.98
C GLY A 151 -17.98 -1.88 6.80
N ALA A 152 -18.50 -1.94 5.57
CA ALA A 152 -19.85 -2.43 5.29
C ALA A 152 -19.92 -3.96 5.25
N MET A 153 -18.77 -4.64 5.13
CA MET A 153 -18.70 -6.09 5.20
C MET A 153 -18.98 -6.58 6.62
N ASN A 154 -19.65 -7.72 6.75
CA ASN A 154 -19.86 -8.37 8.05
C ASN A 154 -18.52 -8.84 8.66
N ALA A 155 -18.52 -9.13 9.97
CA ALA A 155 -17.33 -9.51 10.69
C ALA A 155 -16.66 -10.77 10.12
N ALA A 156 -17.44 -11.81 9.79
CA ALA A 156 -16.90 -13.05 9.25
C ALA A 156 -16.16 -12.84 7.92
N THR A 157 -16.76 -12.09 6.99
CA THR A 157 -16.11 -11.76 5.71
C THR A 157 -14.82 -10.96 5.91
N ARG A 158 -14.78 -10.03 6.90
CA ARG A 158 -13.56 -9.29 7.19
C ARG A 158 -12.47 -10.19 7.78
N GLU A 159 -12.84 -11.08 8.69
CA GLU A 159 -11.92 -12.07 9.27
C GLU A 159 -11.34 -13.01 8.21
N GLU A 160 -12.17 -13.50 7.27
CA GLU A 160 -11.72 -14.31 6.14
C GLU A 160 -10.66 -13.60 5.29
N LYS A 161 -10.87 -12.31 4.99
CA LYS A 161 -9.90 -11.51 4.22
C LYS A 161 -8.59 -11.27 4.98
N ILE A 162 -8.69 -11.01 6.28
CA ILE A 162 -7.51 -10.85 7.14
C ILE A 162 -6.76 -12.18 7.27
N ALA A 163 -7.47 -13.30 7.41
CA ALA A 163 -6.89 -14.63 7.42
C ALA A 163 -6.17 -14.93 6.10
N TRP A 164 -6.80 -14.64 4.96
CA TRP A 164 -6.18 -14.76 3.64
C TRP A 164 -4.88 -13.95 3.52
N LEU A 165 -4.83 -12.72 4.06
CA LEU A 165 -3.60 -11.92 4.06
C LEU A 165 -2.49 -12.56 4.91
N LYS A 166 -2.86 -13.21 6.01
CA LYS A 166 -1.92 -13.85 6.95
C LYS A 166 -1.40 -15.20 6.46
N GLU A 167 -2.14 -15.86 5.61
CA GLU A 167 -1.80 -17.19 5.11
C GLU A 167 -0.45 -17.22 4.39
N GLU A 168 0.34 -18.26 4.61
CA GLU A 168 1.54 -18.49 3.81
C GLU A 168 1.18 -18.91 2.39
N THR A 169 1.79 -18.22 1.42
CA THR A 169 1.63 -18.55 0.01
C THR A 169 2.66 -19.60 -0.41
N GLY A 170 2.27 -20.52 -1.28
CA GLY A 170 3.20 -21.48 -1.86
C GLY A 170 4.19 -20.86 -2.86
N ASN A 171 3.93 -19.61 -3.30
CA ASN A 171 4.76 -18.88 -4.25
C ASN A 171 5.61 -17.84 -3.49
N PRO A 172 6.96 -17.98 -3.47
CA PRO A 172 7.85 -17.04 -2.77
C PRO A 172 7.84 -15.63 -3.39
N ASN A 173 7.41 -15.49 -4.64
CA ASN A 173 7.34 -14.21 -5.34
C ASN A 173 5.95 -13.55 -5.25
N GLU A 174 5.01 -14.10 -4.48
CA GLU A 174 3.67 -13.56 -4.33
C GLU A 174 3.60 -12.56 -3.18
N CYS A 175 3.02 -11.40 -3.46
CA CYS A 175 2.64 -10.39 -2.47
C CYS A 175 1.11 -10.26 -2.42
N ARG A 176 0.53 -10.44 -1.24
CA ARG A 176 -0.90 -10.23 -0.99
C ARG A 176 -1.16 -8.86 -0.43
N ILE A 177 -2.18 -8.19 -0.96
CA ILE A 177 -2.55 -6.84 -0.54
C ILE A 177 -4.02 -6.78 -0.15
N LEU A 178 -4.31 -6.18 1.00
CA LEU A 178 -5.66 -5.72 1.33
C LEU A 178 -5.78 -4.24 1.05
N SER A 179 -6.62 -3.87 0.07
CA SER A 179 -6.93 -2.48 -0.21
C SER A 179 -8.15 -2.02 0.60
N ASN A 180 -8.06 -0.84 1.19
CA ASN A 180 -9.11 -0.26 2.00
C ASN A 180 -9.09 1.28 1.97
N VAL A 181 -9.99 1.92 2.73
CA VAL A 181 -9.98 3.38 2.94
C VAL A 181 -9.60 3.71 4.38
N ARG A 182 -10.31 3.13 5.36
CA ARG A 182 -10.11 3.39 6.79
C ARG A 182 -10.31 2.17 7.69
N CYS A 183 -10.91 1.09 7.18
CA CYS A 183 -11.33 -0.02 8.06
C CYS A 183 -10.17 -0.83 8.67
N LEU A 184 -8.95 -0.63 8.22
CA LEU A 184 -7.74 -1.26 8.75
C LEU A 184 -6.83 -0.26 9.50
N SER A 185 -7.27 0.99 9.73
CA SER A 185 -6.46 1.98 10.43
C SER A 185 -6.48 1.80 11.95
N GLU A 186 -7.44 1.08 12.50
CA GLU A 186 -7.54 0.86 13.95
C GLU A 186 -7.99 -0.58 14.26
N GLY A 187 -7.43 -1.15 15.32
CA GLY A 187 -7.91 -2.39 15.94
C GLY A 187 -7.70 -3.67 15.13
N VAL A 188 -6.90 -3.64 14.07
CA VAL A 188 -6.55 -4.83 13.30
C VAL A 188 -5.08 -5.14 13.51
N ASP A 189 -4.82 -6.16 14.31
CA ASP A 189 -3.47 -6.72 14.42
C ASP A 189 -3.21 -7.63 13.22
N VAL A 190 -2.34 -7.18 12.33
CA VAL A 190 -1.79 -7.98 11.23
C VAL A 190 -0.29 -8.16 11.49
N PRO A 191 0.09 -9.18 12.27
CA PRO A 191 1.50 -9.51 12.47
C PRO A 191 2.14 -9.79 11.11
N ALA A 192 3.38 -9.33 10.93
CA ALA A 192 4.17 -9.56 9.72
C ALA A 192 3.66 -8.85 8.45
N LEU A 193 3.17 -7.60 8.58
CA LEU A 193 3.07 -6.69 7.42
C LEU A 193 4.48 -6.25 7.02
N ASP A 194 4.77 -6.39 5.72
CA ASP A 194 6.03 -5.92 5.16
C ASP A 194 5.93 -4.47 4.65
N ALA A 195 4.72 -4.04 4.26
CA ALA A 195 4.50 -2.70 3.72
C ALA A 195 3.11 -2.13 4.00
N VAL A 196 3.07 -0.80 4.09
CA VAL A 196 1.85 0.00 4.03
C VAL A 196 1.96 0.94 2.84
N LEU A 197 0.98 0.89 1.94
CA LEU A 197 0.93 1.67 0.72
C LEU A 197 -0.08 2.81 0.86
N PHE A 198 0.37 4.05 0.78
CA PHE A 198 -0.49 5.21 0.71
C PHE A 198 -0.72 5.58 -0.76
N VAL A 199 -1.76 5.01 -1.37
CA VAL A 199 -2.15 5.26 -2.78
C VAL A 199 -2.80 6.64 -2.93
N ALA A 200 -3.37 7.16 -1.85
CA ALA A 200 -3.87 8.53 -1.74
C ALA A 200 -3.13 9.29 -0.64
N ALA A 201 -2.89 10.57 -0.87
CA ALA A 201 -2.27 11.43 0.12
C ALA A 201 -3.10 11.45 1.43
N ARG A 202 -2.41 11.43 2.56
CA ARG A 202 -2.98 11.57 3.89
C ARG A 202 -2.62 12.94 4.45
N ASN A 203 -3.61 13.64 4.97
CA ASN A 203 -3.43 14.99 5.54
C ASN A 203 -3.23 14.97 7.06
N SER A 204 -3.35 13.81 7.70
CA SER A 204 -3.23 13.63 9.14
C SER A 204 -1.99 12.81 9.46
N GLU A 205 -1.08 13.39 10.26
CA GLU A 205 0.07 12.66 10.80
C GLU A 205 -0.37 11.46 11.64
N VAL A 206 -1.50 11.57 12.34
CA VAL A 206 -2.07 10.49 13.16
C VAL A 206 -2.47 9.30 12.28
N ASP A 207 -3.11 9.56 11.13
CA ASP A 207 -3.53 8.50 10.19
C ASP A 207 -2.33 7.74 9.57
N VAL A 208 -1.13 8.33 9.63
CA VAL A 208 0.09 7.71 9.09
C VAL A 208 0.82 6.89 10.16
N VAL A 209 0.69 7.29 11.43
CA VAL A 209 1.43 6.69 12.56
C VAL A 209 0.66 5.53 13.21
N GLN A 210 -0.67 5.53 13.16
CA GLN A 210 -1.51 4.45 13.66
C GLN A 210 -1.49 3.23 12.75
#